data_10001075eb3216951950d27c898607e5
#
_entry.id   10001075eb3216951950d27c898607e5
#
_cell.length_a   1.000
_cell.length_b   1.000
_cell.length_c   1.000
_cell.angle_alpha   90.00
_cell.angle_beta   90.00
_cell.angle_gamma   90.00
#
_symmetry.space_group_name_H-M   'P 1'
#
loop_
_entity.id
_entity.type
_entity.pdbx_description
1 polymer ?
#
loop_
_entity_poly.entity_id
_entity_poly.type
_entity_poly.pdbx_seq_one_letter_code
_entity_poly.pdbx_strand_id
1 'polypeptide(L)'
;IVGGIIMALLGACSATKFIPEGEYMLESVSVKSTDKSLDVTSLKGYIRQHPNSKWFSLLKVPMGPYALSGRDTTKRINRFLQRVGEAPVIFDTVQANRSGENMLVAVNNLGYLHARVNQKRVVKGKKVRLTYEIVPGERYRVRNIRYLIEDSVVERIVREHAALSSLQPGMPFDLNVLDGERSRISSRLQNSGYYKFNKEYVRVEA
;
A
#
# COMPACT_ATOMS: atom_id res chain seq x y z
N ILE A 1 -12.74 -30.71 32.72
CA ILE A 1 -13.61 -29.62 33.24
C ILE A 1 -12.75 -28.40 33.61
N VAL A 2 -11.59 -28.56 34.25
CA VAL A 2 -10.70 -27.49 34.69
C VAL A 2 -10.09 -26.72 33.49
N GLY A 3 -9.76 -27.38 32.37
CA GLY A 3 -9.22 -26.78 31.17
C GLY A 3 -10.19 -25.83 30.42
N GLY A 4 -11.50 -26.11 30.48
CA GLY A 4 -12.53 -25.29 29.87
C GLY A 4 -12.77 -23.97 30.60
N ILE A 5 -12.59 -23.95 31.91
CA ILE A 5 -12.77 -22.76 32.77
C ILE A 5 -11.60 -21.77 32.56
N ILE A 6 -10.37 -22.28 32.39
CA ILE A 6 -9.18 -21.45 32.11
C ILE A 6 -9.30 -20.76 30.74
N MET A 7 -9.87 -21.45 29.75
CA MET A 7 -10.05 -20.88 28.40
C MET A 7 -11.14 -19.80 28.35
N ALA A 8 -12.18 -19.90 29.18
CA ALA A 8 -13.23 -18.89 29.29
C ALA A 8 -12.75 -17.59 29.98
N LEU A 9 -11.78 -17.69 30.91
CA LEU A 9 -11.24 -16.52 31.61
C LEU A 9 -10.28 -15.68 30.73
N LEU A 10 -9.66 -16.27 29.70
CA LEU A 10 -8.78 -15.53 28.76
C LEU A 10 -9.54 -14.60 27.80
N GLY A 11 -10.84 -14.79 27.64
CA GLY A 11 -11.68 -13.90 26.79
C GLY A 11 -12.04 -12.55 27.41
N ALA A 12 -11.88 -12.39 28.72
CA ALA A 12 -12.36 -11.21 29.45
C ALA A 12 -11.36 -10.03 29.50
N CYS A 13 -10.07 -10.26 29.26
CA CYS A 13 -9.06 -9.21 29.27
C CYS A 13 -8.92 -8.59 27.90
N SER A 14 -9.67 -7.53 27.62
CA SER A 14 -9.58 -6.80 26.35
C SER A 14 -8.48 -5.73 26.43
N ALA A 15 -7.55 -5.74 25.45
CA ALA A 15 -6.55 -4.68 25.30
C ALA A 15 -7.19 -3.27 25.08
N THR A 16 -8.48 -3.24 24.79
CA THR A 16 -9.24 -1.99 24.63
C THR A 16 -9.35 -1.15 25.92
N LYS A 17 -9.02 -1.72 27.10
CA LYS A 17 -8.94 -0.96 28.35
C LYS A 17 -7.85 0.11 28.35
N PHE A 18 -6.84 -0.04 27.48
CA PHE A 18 -5.73 0.91 27.32
C PHE A 18 -6.00 1.98 26.27
N ILE A 19 -7.12 1.88 25.55
CA ILE A 19 -7.49 2.88 24.54
C ILE A 19 -8.10 4.09 25.25
N PRO A 20 -7.57 5.32 25.01
CA PRO A 20 -8.13 6.55 25.53
C PRO A 20 -9.60 6.74 25.15
N GLU A 21 -10.27 7.65 25.85
CA GLU A 21 -11.63 8.04 25.47
C GLU A 21 -11.60 8.79 24.13
N GLY A 22 -12.58 8.50 23.29
CA GLY A 22 -12.65 9.07 21.93
C GLY A 22 -11.76 8.41 20.88
N GLU A 23 -10.87 7.49 21.27
CA GLU A 23 -9.99 6.78 20.35
C GLU A 23 -10.43 5.33 20.12
N TYR A 24 -9.97 4.74 19.03
CA TYR A 24 -10.31 3.37 18.63
C TYR A 24 -9.06 2.56 18.32
N MET A 25 -9.08 1.29 18.66
CA MET A 25 -8.06 0.33 18.27
C MET A 25 -8.28 -0.11 16.83
N LEU A 26 -7.24 -0.10 16.01
CA LEU A 26 -7.25 -0.66 14.66
C LEU A 26 -7.31 -2.20 14.74
N GLU A 27 -8.47 -2.78 14.45
CA GLU A 27 -8.67 -4.23 14.53
C GLU A 27 -8.18 -4.94 13.27
N SER A 28 -8.49 -4.36 12.10
CA SER A 28 -8.08 -4.93 10.81
C SER A 28 -8.06 -3.86 9.72
N VAL A 29 -7.18 -4.06 8.73
CA VAL A 29 -7.18 -3.31 7.47
C VAL A 29 -7.31 -4.31 6.33
N SER A 30 -8.14 -3.98 5.35
CA SER A 30 -8.33 -4.79 4.14
C SER A 30 -8.40 -3.89 2.90
N VAL A 31 -7.93 -4.44 1.78
CA VAL A 31 -8.04 -3.81 0.46
C VAL A 31 -8.86 -4.73 -0.42
N LYS A 32 -9.87 -4.19 -1.08
CA LYS A 32 -10.76 -4.91 -1.98
C LYS A 32 -10.90 -4.12 -3.28
N SER A 33 -11.12 -4.81 -4.38
CA SER A 33 -11.45 -4.19 -5.67
C SER A 33 -12.80 -4.72 -6.15
N THR A 34 -13.55 -3.87 -6.84
CA THR A 34 -14.76 -4.27 -7.58
C THR A 34 -14.42 -5.02 -8.86
N ASP A 35 -13.20 -4.84 -9.39
CA ASP A 35 -12.68 -5.56 -10.54
C ASP A 35 -11.63 -6.58 -10.10
N LYS A 36 -11.83 -7.83 -10.48
CA LYS A 36 -10.92 -8.95 -10.19
C LYS A 36 -9.61 -8.90 -10.99
N SER A 37 -9.57 -8.15 -12.09
CA SER A 37 -8.36 -7.99 -12.91
C SER A 37 -7.29 -7.14 -12.21
N LEU A 38 -7.68 -6.28 -11.26
CA LEU A 38 -6.74 -5.49 -10.48
C LEU A 38 -6.13 -6.32 -9.35
N ASP A 39 -4.82 -6.53 -9.39
CA ASP A 39 -4.10 -7.15 -8.28
C ASP A 39 -4.03 -6.21 -7.07
N VAL A 40 -4.87 -6.49 -6.08
CA VAL A 40 -4.90 -5.74 -4.83
C VAL A 40 -3.75 -6.10 -3.88
N THR A 41 -2.99 -7.16 -4.17
CA THR A 41 -1.90 -7.61 -3.29
C THR A 41 -0.76 -6.60 -3.28
N SER A 42 -0.40 -6.08 -4.44
CA SER A 42 0.60 -5.02 -4.62
C SER A 42 0.21 -3.73 -3.89
N LEU A 43 -1.09 -3.44 -3.81
CA LEU A 43 -1.61 -2.23 -3.18
C LEU A 43 -1.55 -2.26 -1.65
N LYS A 44 -1.42 -3.43 -1.03
CA LYS A 44 -1.24 -3.55 0.43
C LYS A 44 0.04 -2.88 0.93
N GLY A 45 1.06 -2.75 0.07
CA GLY A 45 2.29 -2.03 0.40
C GLY A 45 2.11 -0.53 0.69
N TYR A 46 0.99 0.05 0.25
CA TYR A 46 0.65 1.46 0.50
C TYR A 46 -0.09 1.70 1.81
N ILE A 47 -0.43 0.62 2.56
CA ILE A 47 -1.01 0.74 3.90
C ILE A 47 0.06 1.27 4.85
N ARG A 48 -0.19 2.44 5.44
CA ARG A 48 0.75 3.09 6.37
C ARG A 48 0.59 2.62 7.81
N GLN A 49 -0.60 2.18 8.18
CA GLN A 49 -0.90 1.75 9.52
C GLN A 49 -1.40 0.30 9.52
N HIS A 50 -0.63 -0.57 10.13
CA HIS A 50 -0.95 -1.99 10.24
C HIS A 50 -1.57 -2.31 11.60
N PRO A 51 -2.60 -3.17 11.67
CA PRO A 51 -3.12 -3.65 12.95
C PRO A 51 -2.09 -4.54 13.64
N ASN A 52 -2.24 -4.72 14.94
CA ASN A 52 -1.41 -5.65 15.71
C ASN A 52 -1.34 -7.04 15.05
N SER A 53 -0.17 -7.64 15.07
CA SER A 53 0.09 -8.93 14.45
C SER A 53 -0.80 -10.03 15.07
N LYS A 54 -1.20 -10.98 14.23
CA LYS A 54 -1.93 -12.19 14.64
C LYS A 54 -0.99 -13.37 14.49
N TRP A 55 -0.69 -14.04 15.58
CA TRP A 55 0.03 -15.30 15.51
C TRP A 55 -0.98 -16.43 15.21
N PHE A 56 -0.68 -17.30 14.26
CA PHE A 56 -1.57 -18.37 13.79
C PHE A 56 -2.95 -17.91 13.30
N SER A 57 -3.07 -16.72 12.70
CA SER A 57 -4.30 -16.18 12.08
C SER A 57 -5.54 -16.06 13.00
N LEU A 58 -5.57 -16.73 14.13
CA LEU A 58 -6.73 -16.84 15.02
C LEU A 58 -6.57 -16.10 16.35
N LEU A 59 -5.35 -16.04 16.90
CA LEU A 59 -5.10 -15.45 18.21
C LEU A 59 -4.17 -14.26 18.12
N LYS A 60 -4.55 -13.12 18.69
CA LYS A 60 -3.68 -11.95 18.90
C LYS A 60 -2.77 -12.18 20.11
N VAL A 61 -1.96 -13.24 20.07
CA VAL A 61 -1.09 -13.65 21.19
C VAL A 61 -0.12 -12.52 21.60
N PRO A 62 0.50 -11.75 20.69
CA PRO A 62 1.38 -10.64 21.10
C PRO A 62 0.69 -9.59 21.98
N MET A 63 -0.62 -9.38 21.82
CA MET A 63 -1.40 -8.47 22.67
C MET A 63 -1.83 -9.10 24.00
N GLY A 64 -1.80 -10.42 24.13
CA GLY A 64 -2.25 -11.14 25.32
C GLY A 64 -1.54 -10.69 26.59
N PRO A 65 -0.20 -10.74 26.66
CA PRO A 65 0.56 -10.26 27.82
C PRO A 65 0.27 -8.78 28.13
N TYR A 66 0.20 -7.94 27.13
CA TYR A 66 -0.13 -6.52 27.30
C TYR A 66 -1.56 -6.34 27.88
N ALA A 67 -2.53 -7.07 27.37
CA ALA A 67 -3.90 -7.03 27.85
C ALA A 67 -4.04 -7.55 29.31
N LEU A 68 -3.20 -8.49 29.73
CA LEU A 68 -3.16 -9.00 31.10
C LEU A 68 -2.50 -8.03 32.08
N SER A 69 -1.65 -7.11 31.60
CA SER A 69 -1.00 -6.14 32.47
C SER A 69 -2.03 -5.17 33.09
N GLY A 70 -1.71 -4.66 34.27
CA GLY A 70 -2.44 -3.54 34.88
C GLY A 70 -2.01 -2.20 34.30
N ARG A 71 -2.81 -1.13 34.56
CA ARG A 71 -2.45 0.24 34.19
C ARG A 71 -1.31 0.79 35.04
N ASP A 72 -1.12 0.26 36.26
CA ASP A 72 -0.09 0.69 37.19
C ASP A 72 1.29 0.16 36.73
N THR A 73 2.10 1.04 36.16
CA THR A 73 3.44 0.75 35.67
C THR A 73 4.50 0.70 36.76
N THR A 74 4.17 1.03 38.01
CA THR A 74 5.10 0.92 39.14
C THR A 74 5.36 -0.55 39.50
N LYS A 75 4.41 -1.43 39.27
CA LYS A 75 4.53 -2.87 39.52
C LYS A 75 5.42 -3.54 38.47
N ARG A 76 6.46 -4.24 38.96
CA ARG A 76 7.44 -4.95 38.11
C ARG A 76 6.79 -5.92 37.12
N ILE A 77 5.74 -6.63 37.51
CA ILE A 77 5.04 -7.60 36.69
C ILE A 77 4.30 -6.92 35.53
N ASN A 78 3.65 -5.77 35.77
CA ASN A 78 2.97 -5.01 34.73
C ASN A 78 3.95 -4.49 33.69
N ARG A 79 5.08 -3.94 34.12
CA ARG A 79 6.15 -3.50 33.21
C ARG A 79 6.71 -4.63 32.36
N PHE A 80 6.89 -5.82 32.97
CA PHE A 80 7.34 -7.00 32.22
C PHE A 80 6.32 -7.41 31.16
N LEU A 81 5.03 -7.53 31.53
CA LEU A 81 3.96 -7.89 30.61
C LEU A 81 3.75 -6.87 29.48
N GLN A 82 3.91 -5.57 29.77
CA GLN A 82 3.83 -4.51 28.76
C GLN A 82 5.05 -4.50 27.84
N ARG A 83 6.23 -4.91 28.32
CA ARG A 83 7.45 -5.02 27.50
C ARG A 83 7.40 -6.22 26.54
N VAL A 84 6.84 -7.35 27.00
CA VAL A 84 6.74 -8.57 26.20
C VAL A 84 5.54 -8.54 25.27
N GLY A 85 4.48 -7.82 25.67
CA GLY A 85 3.25 -7.67 24.89
C GLY A 85 3.32 -6.50 23.92
N GLU A 86 2.53 -6.59 22.86
CA GLU A 86 2.37 -5.54 21.86
C GLU A 86 1.26 -4.57 22.28
N ALA A 87 1.55 -3.26 22.33
CA ALA A 87 0.56 -2.23 22.62
C ALA A 87 -0.51 -2.19 21.52
N PRO A 88 -1.79 -1.93 21.87
CA PRO A 88 -2.83 -1.81 20.86
C PRO A 88 -2.55 -0.63 19.92
N VAL A 89 -2.64 -0.88 18.62
CA VAL A 89 -2.50 0.17 17.60
C VAL A 89 -3.75 1.03 17.59
N ILE A 90 -3.58 2.31 17.88
CA ILE A 90 -4.66 3.30 17.83
C ILE A 90 -4.90 3.70 16.37
N PHE A 91 -6.15 3.75 15.96
CA PHE A 91 -6.54 4.14 14.61
C PHE A 91 -6.26 5.63 14.37
N ASP A 92 -5.46 5.91 13.36
CA ASP A 92 -5.12 7.26 12.92
C ASP A 92 -5.78 7.55 11.56
N THR A 93 -6.68 8.52 11.57
CA THR A 93 -7.41 8.95 10.38
C THR A 93 -6.50 9.56 9.32
N VAL A 94 -5.45 10.29 9.73
CA VAL A 94 -4.50 10.93 8.79
C VAL A 94 -3.71 9.86 8.04
N GLN A 95 -3.22 8.85 8.75
CA GLN A 95 -2.50 7.73 8.13
C GLN A 95 -3.42 6.90 7.22
N ALA A 96 -4.69 6.73 7.61
CA ALA A 96 -5.68 6.05 6.79
C ALA A 96 -5.95 6.81 5.48
N ASN A 97 -6.13 8.13 5.55
CA ASN A 97 -6.36 8.97 4.36
C ASN A 97 -5.16 8.93 3.42
N ARG A 98 -3.94 9.12 3.94
CA ARG A 98 -2.71 9.03 3.16
C ARG A 98 -2.52 7.67 2.48
N SER A 99 -2.94 6.59 3.14
CA SER A 99 -2.92 5.25 2.52
C SER A 99 -3.87 5.17 1.32
N GLY A 100 -5.08 5.72 1.46
CA GLY A 100 -6.06 5.76 0.37
C GLY A 100 -5.58 6.60 -0.82
N GLU A 101 -5.00 7.78 -0.56
CA GLU A 101 -4.41 8.65 -1.59
C GLU A 101 -3.26 7.96 -2.32
N ASN A 102 -2.34 7.33 -1.60
CA ASN A 102 -1.23 6.59 -2.21
C ASN A 102 -1.72 5.40 -3.05
N MET A 103 -2.76 4.68 -2.60
CA MET A 103 -3.38 3.61 -3.39
C MET A 103 -4.02 4.17 -4.67
N LEU A 104 -4.70 5.32 -4.60
CA LEU A 104 -5.28 5.97 -5.78
C LEU A 104 -4.20 6.33 -6.81
N VAL A 105 -3.10 6.94 -6.37
CA VAL A 105 -1.96 7.25 -7.25
C VAL A 105 -1.41 5.97 -7.88
N ALA A 106 -1.22 4.91 -7.10
CA ALA A 106 -0.71 3.64 -7.60
C ALA A 106 -1.64 3.01 -8.65
N VAL A 107 -2.94 3.06 -8.44
CA VAL A 107 -3.94 2.53 -9.38
C VAL A 107 -4.00 3.36 -10.66
N ASN A 108 -3.91 4.70 -10.55
CA ASN A 108 -3.81 5.58 -11.70
C ASN A 108 -2.56 5.29 -12.54
N ASN A 109 -1.41 5.04 -11.88
CA ASN A 109 -0.17 4.67 -12.55
C ASN A 109 -0.27 3.36 -13.35
N LEU A 110 -1.18 2.46 -12.95
CA LEU A 110 -1.50 1.23 -13.69
C LEU A 110 -2.47 1.44 -14.86
N GLY A 111 -2.84 2.69 -15.17
CA GLY A 111 -3.71 3.05 -16.28
C GLY A 111 -5.20 3.15 -15.95
N TYR A 112 -5.59 3.09 -14.69
CA TYR A 112 -6.98 3.28 -14.27
C TYR A 112 -7.20 4.75 -13.87
N LEU A 113 -7.22 5.66 -14.84
CA LEU A 113 -7.19 7.11 -14.61
C LEU A 113 -8.46 7.66 -13.95
N HIS A 114 -9.56 6.92 -13.97
CA HIS A 114 -10.84 7.27 -13.32
C HIS A 114 -11.11 6.45 -12.06
N ALA A 115 -10.07 5.84 -11.50
CA ALA A 115 -10.21 5.05 -10.28
C ALA A 115 -10.70 5.88 -9.09
N ARG A 116 -11.37 5.23 -8.16
CA ARG A 116 -11.78 5.78 -6.88
C ARG A 116 -11.40 4.82 -5.76
N VAL A 117 -10.93 5.36 -4.66
CA VAL A 117 -10.61 4.60 -3.46
C VAL A 117 -11.50 5.09 -2.32
N ASN A 118 -12.47 4.29 -1.95
CA ASN A 118 -13.41 4.58 -0.87
C ASN A 118 -12.92 3.94 0.42
N GLN A 119 -13.07 4.64 1.54
CA GLN A 119 -12.75 4.12 2.87
C GLN A 119 -14.02 3.77 3.60
N LYS A 120 -14.19 2.49 3.93
CA LYS A 120 -15.29 2.02 4.77
C LYS A 120 -14.77 1.71 6.18
N ARG A 121 -15.32 2.40 7.16
CA ARG A 121 -14.97 2.24 8.57
C ARG A 121 -16.14 1.61 9.30
N VAL A 122 -15.90 0.49 9.97
CA VAL A 122 -16.90 -0.18 10.80
C VAL A 122 -16.39 -0.16 12.23
N VAL A 123 -17.08 0.57 13.10
CA VAL A 123 -16.76 0.68 14.52
C VAL A 123 -17.61 -0.31 15.31
N LYS A 124 -16.98 -1.09 16.19
CA LYS A 124 -17.65 -1.98 17.14
C LYS A 124 -17.00 -1.83 18.52
N GLY A 125 -17.70 -1.20 19.46
CA GLY A 125 -17.13 -0.78 20.73
C GLY A 125 -15.92 0.14 20.52
N LYS A 126 -14.80 -0.16 21.17
CA LYS A 126 -13.52 0.57 21.00
C LYS A 126 -12.63 0.02 19.85
N LYS A 127 -13.20 -0.65 18.85
CA LYS A 127 -12.45 -1.24 17.73
C LYS A 127 -12.95 -0.70 16.41
N VAL A 128 -12.04 -0.47 15.45
CA VAL A 128 -12.35 -0.07 14.09
C VAL A 128 -11.77 -1.07 13.08
N ARG A 129 -12.58 -1.45 12.10
CA ARG A 129 -12.16 -2.18 10.90
C ARG A 129 -12.18 -1.22 9.73
N LEU A 130 -11.05 -1.13 9.04
CA LEU A 130 -10.87 -0.29 7.86
C LEU A 130 -10.85 -1.15 6.61
N THR A 131 -11.65 -0.79 5.63
CA THR A 131 -11.63 -1.41 4.30
C THR A 131 -11.44 -0.33 3.25
N TYR A 132 -10.43 -0.47 2.40
CA TYR A 132 -10.28 0.32 1.19
C TYR A 132 -10.99 -0.42 0.06
N GLU A 133 -12.04 0.19 -0.49
CA GLU A 133 -12.80 -0.33 -1.63
C GLU A 133 -12.37 0.44 -2.87
N ILE A 134 -11.67 -0.25 -3.79
CA ILE A 134 -11.16 0.32 -5.02
C ILE A 134 -12.16 0.05 -6.13
N VAL A 135 -12.61 1.11 -6.79
CA VAL A 135 -13.40 1.08 -8.01
C VAL A 135 -12.49 1.57 -9.13
N PRO A 136 -11.81 0.65 -9.86
CA PRO A 136 -10.77 1.05 -10.80
C PRO A 136 -11.32 1.75 -12.05
N GLY A 137 -12.53 1.42 -12.47
CA GLY A 137 -13.07 1.86 -13.74
C GLY A 137 -12.41 1.14 -14.93
N GLU A 138 -12.45 1.77 -16.10
CA GLU A 138 -11.87 1.23 -17.33
C GLU A 138 -10.35 1.46 -17.34
N ARG A 139 -9.59 0.44 -17.78
CA ARG A 139 -8.14 0.53 -17.90
C ARG A 139 -7.76 1.09 -19.27
N TYR A 140 -7.03 2.18 -19.29
CA TYR A 140 -6.51 2.79 -20.50
C TYR A 140 -5.46 1.91 -21.18
N ARG A 141 -5.35 2.03 -22.51
CA ARG A 141 -4.38 1.31 -23.34
C ARG A 141 -3.62 2.26 -24.23
N VAL A 142 -2.37 1.92 -24.48
CA VAL A 142 -1.54 2.64 -25.46
C VAL A 142 -2.16 2.46 -26.85
N ARG A 143 -2.54 3.55 -27.50
CA ARG A 143 -3.10 3.51 -28.86
C ARG A 143 -1.99 3.63 -29.89
N ASN A 144 -1.22 4.72 -29.80
CA ASN A 144 -0.14 5.04 -30.72
C ASN A 144 1.08 5.53 -29.94
N ILE A 145 2.26 5.27 -30.47
CA ILE A 145 3.51 5.76 -29.94
C ILE A 145 4.18 6.60 -31.05
N ARG A 146 4.53 7.83 -30.75
CA ARG A 146 5.23 8.74 -31.66
C ARG A 146 6.44 9.30 -30.95
N TYR A 147 7.57 9.29 -31.62
CA TYR A 147 8.79 9.96 -31.14
C TYR A 147 8.93 11.28 -31.92
N LEU A 148 8.93 12.39 -31.22
CA LEU A 148 9.16 13.72 -31.76
C LEU A 148 10.56 14.13 -31.33
N ILE A 149 11.52 14.08 -32.26
CA ILE A 149 12.94 14.31 -32.00
C ILE A 149 13.44 15.28 -33.06
N GLU A 150 13.92 16.46 -32.65
CA GLU A 150 14.41 17.49 -33.57
C GLU A 150 15.81 17.20 -34.13
N ASP A 151 16.67 16.61 -33.31
CA ASP A 151 18.05 16.23 -33.71
C ASP A 151 18.03 14.90 -34.46
N SER A 152 18.44 14.95 -35.72
CA SER A 152 18.46 13.80 -36.65
C SER A 152 19.39 12.68 -36.22
N VAL A 153 20.49 13.00 -35.50
CA VAL A 153 21.44 11.99 -35.00
C VAL A 153 20.83 11.26 -33.82
N VAL A 154 20.20 12.01 -32.90
CA VAL A 154 19.47 11.44 -31.77
C VAL A 154 18.29 10.60 -32.26
N GLU A 155 17.52 11.10 -33.24
CA GLU A 155 16.41 10.36 -33.85
C GLU A 155 16.88 9.00 -34.39
N ARG A 156 17.96 8.97 -35.15
CA ARG A 156 18.53 7.73 -35.71
C ARG A 156 18.88 6.75 -34.59
N ILE A 157 19.61 7.19 -33.55
CA ILE A 157 20.00 6.32 -32.42
C ILE A 157 18.79 5.71 -31.72
N VAL A 158 17.73 6.51 -31.50
CA VAL A 158 16.50 6.05 -30.83
C VAL A 158 15.76 5.06 -31.72
N ARG A 159 15.62 5.34 -33.03
CA ARG A 159 14.88 4.48 -33.99
C ARG A 159 15.59 3.14 -34.25
N GLU A 160 16.91 3.13 -34.39
CA GLU A 160 17.70 1.88 -34.56
C GLU A 160 17.46 0.89 -33.42
N HIS A 161 17.06 1.38 -32.25
CA HIS A 161 16.83 0.56 -31.06
C HIS A 161 15.36 0.52 -30.63
N ALA A 162 14.45 0.92 -31.50
CA ALA A 162 13.00 0.94 -31.21
C ALA A 162 12.44 -0.48 -30.94
N ALA A 163 13.02 -1.50 -31.56
CA ALA A 163 12.65 -2.91 -31.32
C ALA A 163 12.88 -3.37 -29.87
N LEU A 164 13.73 -2.68 -29.12
CA LEU A 164 14.00 -2.98 -27.70
C LEU A 164 13.04 -2.24 -26.76
N SER A 165 12.12 -1.46 -27.29
CA SER A 165 11.10 -0.76 -26.48
C SER A 165 10.14 -1.75 -25.85
N SER A 166 9.86 -1.54 -24.57
CA SER A 166 8.80 -2.25 -23.86
C SER A 166 7.41 -1.66 -24.15
N LEU A 167 7.35 -0.50 -24.81
CA LEU A 167 6.09 0.12 -25.20
C LEU A 167 5.59 -0.46 -26.51
N GLN A 168 4.34 -0.94 -26.52
CA GLN A 168 3.69 -1.47 -27.70
C GLN A 168 2.25 -0.96 -27.82
N PRO A 169 1.77 -0.66 -29.02
CA PRO A 169 0.34 -0.38 -29.23
C PRO A 169 -0.55 -1.52 -28.73
N GLY A 170 -1.67 -1.17 -28.11
CA GLY A 170 -2.63 -2.14 -27.56
C GLY A 170 -2.32 -2.62 -26.14
N MET A 171 -1.10 -2.43 -25.63
CA MET A 171 -0.77 -2.80 -24.26
C MET A 171 -1.53 -1.92 -23.24
N PRO A 172 -1.78 -2.42 -22.03
CA PRO A 172 -2.29 -1.59 -20.94
C PRO A 172 -1.33 -0.41 -20.66
N PHE A 173 -1.90 0.75 -20.43
CA PHE A 173 -1.11 1.91 -20.01
C PHE A 173 -0.53 1.66 -18.61
N ASP A 174 0.76 1.94 -18.45
CA ASP A 174 1.49 1.80 -17.19
C ASP A 174 2.62 2.82 -17.14
N LEU A 175 2.58 3.72 -16.16
CA LEU A 175 3.60 4.75 -15.99
C LEU A 175 4.97 4.18 -15.66
N ASN A 176 5.07 3.02 -15.02
CA ASN A 176 6.36 2.40 -14.75
C ASN A 176 7.04 1.93 -16.04
N VAL A 177 6.24 1.40 -16.98
CA VAL A 177 6.74 1.01 -18.31
C VAL A 177 7.21 2.24 -19.09
N LEU A 178 6.45 3.36 -19.02
CA LEU A 178 6.86 4.64 -19.62
C LEU A 178 8.17 5.17 -19.03
N ASP A 179 8.32 5.15 -17.71
CA ASP A 179 9.57 5.60 -17.06
C ASP A 179 10.75 4.66 -17.36
N GLY A 180 10.47 3.37 -17.50
CA GLY A 180 11.44 2.39 -18.00
C GLY A 180 11.93 2.72 -19.41
N GLU A 181 11.03 3.10 -20.32
CA GLU A 181 11.38 3.51 -21.69
C GLU A 181 12.19 4.81 -21.70
N ARG A 182 11.82 5.80 -20.91
CA ARG A 182 12.61 7.04 -20.73
C ARG A 182 14.03 6.73 -20.26
N SER A 183 14.15 5.82 -19.31
CA SER A 183 15.45 5.36 -18.77
C SER A 183 16.26 4.61 -19.81
N ARG A 184 15.62 3.75 -20.62
CA ARG A 184 16.24 3.03 -21.73
C ARG A 184 16.82 3.98 -22.76
N ILE A 185 16.03 4.97 -23.22
CA ILE A 185 16.46 6.00 -24.18
C ILE A 185 17.64 6.79 -23.62
N SER A 186 17.54 7.25 -22.37
CA SER A 186 18.59 8.01 -21.71
C SER A 186 19.90 7.23 -21.65
N SER A 187 19.86 5.98 -21.18
CA SER A 187 21.04 5.12 -21.11
C SER A 187 21.65 4.86 -22.48
N ARG A 188 20.81 4.68 -23.52
CA ARG A 188 21.29 4.47 -24.88
C ARG A 188 22.04 5.68 -25.41
N LEU A 189 21.50 6.87 -25.23
CA LEU A 189 22.13 8.11 -25.68
C LEU A 189 23.43 8.38 -24.93
N GLN A 190 23.47 8.14 -23.62
CA GLN A 190 24.71 8.25 -22.83
C GLN A 190 25.81 7.31 -23.37
N ASN A 191 25.46 6.06 -23.68
CA ASN A 191 26.37 5.09 -24.26
C ASN A 191 26.79 5.42 -25.69
N SER A 192 26.06 6.32 -26.37
CA SER A 192 26.37 6.82 -27.72
C SER A 192 27.13 8.15 -27.70
N GLY A 193 27.63 8.58 -26.55
CA GLY A 193 28.46 9.79 -26.41
C GLY A 193 27.73 11.01 -25.83
N TYR A 194 26.43 10.94 -25.62
CA TYR A 194 25.65 12.04 -25.01
C TYR A 194 25.69 11.94 -23.47
N TYR A 195 26.86 11.99 -22.87
CA TYR A 195 27.08 11.71 -21.43
C TYR A 195 26.25 12.56 -20.46
N LYS A 196 25.83 13.77 -20.86
CA LYS A 196 25.01 14.66 -20.06
C LYS A 196 23.51 14.49 -20.28
N PHE A 197 23.11 13.57 -21.17
CA PHE A 197 21.69 13.32 -21.43
C PHE A 197 21.03 12.70 -20.19
N ASN A 198 19.83 13.15 -19.84
CA ASN A 198 19.07 12.67 -18.69
C ASN A 198 17.66 12.29 -19.13
N LYS A 199 17.06 11.32 -18.45
CA LYS A 199 15.68 10.88 -18.72
C LYS A 199 14.65 12.00 -18.62
N GLU A 200 14.93 13.06 -17.86
CA GLU A 200 14.07 14.23 -17.74
C GLU A 200 13.93 15.04 -19.05
N TYR A 201 14.86 14.86 -20.01
CA TYR A 201 14.74 15.42 -21.35
C TYR A 201 13.74 14.64 -22.22
N VAL A 202 13.41 13.41 -21.86
CA VAL A 202 12.37 12.62 -22.53
C VAL A 202 11.02 12.96 -21.90
N ARG A 203 10.29 13.86 -22.54
CA ARG A 203 8.93 14.23 -22.13
C ARG A 203 7.92 13.24 -22.68
N VAL A 204 6.86 13.00 -21.94
CA VAL A 204 5.73 12.17 -22.38
C VAL A 204 4.51 13.08 -22.43
N GLU A 205 3.85 13.10 -23.59
CA GLU A 205 2.55 13.75 -23.80
C GLU A 205 1.51 12.67 -24.10
N ALA A 206 0.40 12.64 -23.34
CA ALA A 206 -0.63 11.62 -23.44
C ALA A 206 -2.04 12.21 -23.54
#